data_5c001c315990b7163fe73b94a78955d9
#
_entry.id   5c001c315990b7163fe73b94a78955d9
#
_cell.length_a   1.000
_cell.length_b   1.000
_cell.length_c   1.000
_cell.angle_alpha   90.00
_cell.angle_beta   90.00
_cell.angle_gamma   90.00
#
_symmetry.space_group_name_H-M   'P 1'
#
loop_
_entity.id
_entity.type
_entity.pdbx_description
1 polymer ?
#
loop_
_entity_poly.entity_id
_entity_poly.type
_entity_poly.pdbx_seq_one_letter_code
_entity_poly.pdbx_strand_id
1 'polypeptide(L)'
;VITPASREGASRVRRECTASYVGDGFWLTAHHCVSQNPSMDGYLEQFDGQRAGIAGIYTLSDTDDVALIEVGPGIDADTFEVAQDPLDIGQQATLTGYGETHDYASSATTTIVAHRDEIDFGSAVYTDLFEALSATASRSCSGDSGAPVYIGSTIYAIHTGGGYNPSCVDGKDMLMWHTNIAPRATWIKSTIRMNAGLTESEESKAAAGLGAAPLDEPVSSDVDQGSNRPLTVS
;
A
#
# COMPACT_ATOMS: atom_id res chain seq x y z
N VAL A 1 -5.96 -9.87 1.88
CA VAL A 1 -5.52 -11.26 1.60
C VAL A 1 -5.85 -11.62 0.18
N ILE A 2 -4.87 -12.17 -0.52
CA ILE A 2 -5.05 -12.73 -1.87
C ILE A 2 -5.47 -14.19 -1.70
N THR A 3 -6.61 -14.54 -2.29
CA THR A 3 -7.13 -15.91 -2.29
C THR A 3 -7.31 -16.36 -3.73
N PRO A 4 -6.43 -17.22 -4.25
CA PRO A 4 -6.63 -17.82 -5.58
C PRO A 4 -7.87 -18.72 -5.57
N ALA A 5 -8.54 -18.84 -6.72
CA ALA A 5 -9.63 -19.79 -6.88
C ALA A 5 -9.09 -21.20 -6.63
N SER A 6 -9.68 -21.89 -5.66
CA SER A 6 -9.27 -23.25 -5.35
C SER A 6 -9.60 -24.17 -6.54
N ARG A 7 -8.64 -25.00 -6.95
CA ARG A 7 -8.95 -26.19 -7.74
C ARG A 7 -9.94 -27.03 -6.94
N GLU A 8 -11.02 -27.49 -7.59
CA GLU A 8 -12.05 -28.32 -6.96
C GLU A 8 -11.42 -29.42 -6.10
N GLY A 9 -11.71 -29.41 -4.79
CA GLY A 9 -11.27 -30.41 -3.83
C GLY A 9 -10.34 -29.94 -2.72
N ALA A 10 -9.87 -28.67 -2.70
CA ALA A 10 -9.03 -28.17 -1.61
C ALA A 10 -9.90 -27.71 -0.42
N SER A 11 -9.83 -28.41 0.70
CA SER A 11 -10.63 -28.14 1.91
C SER A 11 -10.10 -26.99 2.77
N ARG A 12 -9.12 -26.19 2.31
CA ARG A 12 -8.59 -25.01 3.01
C ARG A 12 -8.33 -23.89 2.03
N VAL A 13 -8.97 -22.76 2.27
CA VAL A 13 -8.60 -21.47 1.70
C VAL A 13 -7.19 -21.16 2.23
N ARG A 14 -6.19 -21.11 1.36
CA ARG A 14 -4.84 -20.66 1.73
C ARG A 14 -4.78 -19.15 1.56
N ARG A 15 -4.43 -18.45 2.63
CA ARG A 15 -4.01 -17.06 2.54
C ARG A 15 -2.59 -17.05 2.04
N GLU A 16 -2.39 -16.66 0.79
CA GLU A 16 -1.08 -16.79 0.17
C GLU A 16 -0.26 -15.52 0.32
N CYS A 17 -0.91 -14.33 0.32
CA CYS A 17 -0.24 -13.03 0.34
C CYS A 17 -1.14 -11.94 0.91
N THR A 18 -0.54 -10.79 1.18
CA THR A 18 -1.19 -9.56 1.56
C THR A 18 -1.15 -8.56 0.41
N ALA A 19 -2.17 -7.72 0.28
CA ALA A 19 -2.20 -6.60 -0.65
C ALA A 19 -2.74 -5.34 0.05
N SER A 20 -2.37 -4.16 -0.47
CA SER A 20 -2.70 -2.87 0.10
C SER A 20 -3.38 -1.98 -0.92
N TYR A 21 -4.49 -1.35 -0.54
CA TYR A 21 -5.24 -0.48 -1.43
C TYR A 21 -4.49 0.82 -1.72
N VAL A 22 -4.31 1.13 -3.00
CA VAL A 22 -3.61 2.32 -3.48
C VAL A 22 -4.48 3.23 -4.36
N GLY A 23 -5.80 3.01 -4.35
CA GLY A 23 -6.80 3.82 -5.05
C GLY A 23 -7.32 3.18 -6.33
N ASP A 24 -8.44 3.69 -6.82
CA ASP A 24 -9.06 3.38 -8.12
C ASP A 24 -9.26 1.89 -8.44
N GLY A 25 -9.51 1.06 -7.40
CA GLY A 25 -9.66 -0.38 -7.55
C GLY A 25 -8.34 -1.15 -7.56
N PHE A 26 -7.19 -0.48 -7.39
CA PHE A 26 -5.86 -1.11 -7.44
C PHE A 26 -5.30 -1.41 -6.06
N TRP A 27 -4.67 -2.58 -5.98
CA TRP A 27 -4.04 -3.10 -4.78
C TRP A 27 -2.58 -3.47 -5.06
N LEU A 28 -1.68 -2.94 -4.26
CA LEU A 28 -0.23 -3.19 -4.35
C LEU A 28 0.12 -4.47 -3.59
N THR A 29 0.93 -5.32 -4.20
CA THR A 29 1.42 -6.58 -3.62
C THR A 29 2.79 -6.95 -4.20
N ALA A 30 3.36 -8.08 -3.76
CA ALA A 30 4.60 -8.62 -4.30
C ALA A 30 4.38 -9.36 -5.63
N HIS A 31 5.35 -9.27 -6.56
CA HIS A 31 5.32 -9.99 -7.83
C HIS A 31 5.27 -11.51 -7.65
N HIS A 32 6.05 -12.05 -6.71
CA HIS A 32 6.07 -13.49 -6.46
C HIS A 32 4.72 -14.06 -6.00
N CYS A 33 3.80 -13.19 -5.51
CA CYS A 33 2.44 -13.57 -5.14
C CYS A 33 1.55 -13.88 -6.36
N VAL A 34 1.87 -13.31 -7.51
CA VAL A 34 1.05 -13.38 -8.73
C VAL A 34 1.74 -14.12 -9.89
N SER A 35 3.07 -14.23 -9.86
CA SER A 35 3.87 -14.77 -10.97
C SER A 35 3.56 -16.23 -11.33
N GLN A 36 3.12 -17.04 -10.37
CA GLN A 36 2.80 -18.44 -10.58
C GLN A 36 1.38 -18.68 -11.10
N ASN A 37 0.52 -17.65 -11.11
CA ASN A 37 -0.85 -17.73 -11.59
C ASN A 37 -1.28 -16.42 -12.29
N PRO A 38 -0.69 -16.11 -13.46
CA PRO A 38 -0.94 -14.85 -14.16
C PRO A 38 -2.37 -14.66 -14.69
N SER A 39 -3.17 -15.73 -14.72
CA SER A 39 -4.57 -15.68 -15.11
C SER A 39 -5.53 -15.59 -13.91
N MET A 40 -5.04 -15.18 -12.77
CA MET A 40 -5.68 -15.30 -11.45
C MET A 40 -7.21 -15.18 -11.46
N ASP A 41 -7.85 -16.34 -11.59
CA ASP A 41 -9.18 -16.50 -11.06
C ASP A 41 -9.07 -16.48 -9.53
N GLY A 42 -9.55 -15.44 -8.90
CA GLY A 42 -9.41 -15.31 -7.46
C GLY A 42 -10.10 -14.05 -6.95
N TYR A 43 -9.93 -13.78 -5.69
CA TYR A 43 -10.49 -12.62 -5.04
C TYR A 43 -9.56 -12.09 -3.94
N LEU A 44 -9.70 -10.81 -3.65
CA LEU A 44 -9.18 -10.20 -2.43
C LEU A 44 -10.27 -10.28 -1.35
N GLU A 45 -9.84 -10.48 -0.11
CA GLU A 45 -10.73 -10.55 1.04
C GLU A 45 -10.16 -9.75 2.21
N GLN A 46 -10.98 -8.96 2.88
CA GLN A 46 -10.65 -8.29 4.14
C GLN A 46 -11.11 -9.13 5.35
N PHE A 47 -10.62 -8.75 6.53
CA PHE A 47 -10.92 -9.42 7.81
C PHE A 47 -12.42 -9.42 8.18
N ASP A 48 -13.17 -8.46 7.66
CA ASP A 48 -14.63 -8.30 7.87
C ASP A 48 -15.47 -9.11 6.88
N GLY A 49 -14.80 -9.86 5.99
CA GLY A 49 -15.43 -10.71 4.98
C GLY A 49 -15.81 -10.00 3.69
N GLN A 50 -15.51 -8.71 3.54
CA GLN A 50 -15.65 -8.03 2.26
C GLN A 50 -14.73 -8.66 1.20
N ARG A 51 -15.23 -8.83 -0.03
CA ARG A 51 -14.53 -9.51 -1.12
C ARG A 51 -14.71 -8.80 -2.44
N ALA A 52 -13.65 -8.80 -3.25
CA ALA A 52 -13.70 -8.32 -4.63
C ALA A 52 -12.94 -9.29 -5.56
N GLY A 53 -13.55 -9.62 -6.68
CA GLY A 53 -12.94 -10.45 -7.71
C GLY A 53 -11.79 -9.75 -8.41
N ILE A 54 -10.73 -10.48 -8.75
CA ILE A 54 -9.59 -9.97 -9.50
C ILE A 54 -10.02 -9.73 -10.94
N ALA A 55 -9.77 -8.51 -11.45
CA ALA A 55 -10.08 -8.09 -12.81
C ALA A 55 -8.82 -7.99 -13.69
N GLY A 56 -7.66 -7.65 -13.10
CA GLY A 56 -6.40 -7.52 -13.81
C GLY A 56 -5.18 -7.67 -12.90
N ILE A 57 -4.03 -8.01 -13.49
CA ILE A 57 -2.74 -8.10 -12.83
C ILE A 57 -1.72 -7.41 -13.70
N TYR A 58 -0.92 -6.54 -13.08
CA TYR A 58 0.11 -5.75 -13.74
C TYR A 58 1.43 -5.96 -13.02
N THR A 59 2.47 -6.28 -13.77
CA THR A 59 3.84 -6.50 -13.27
C THR A 59 4.81 -5.61 -14.01
N LEU A 60 5.90 -5.20 -13.37
CA LEU A 60 6.93 -4.34 -13.98
C LEU A 60 7.98 -5.18 -14.69
N SER A 61 8.64 -6.08 -13.97
CA SER A 61 9.60 -7.04 -14.50
C SER A 61 9.72 -8.26 -13.57
N ASP A 62 10.43 -9.29 -13.99
CA ASP A 62 10.67 -10.49 -13.17
C ASP A 62 11.66 -10.25 -12.02
N THR A 63 12.45 -9.18 -12.09
CA THR A 63 13.41 -8.79 -11.05
C THR A 63 12.85 -7.72 -10.09
N ASP A 64 11.68 -7.18 -10.37
CA ASP A 64 10.96 -6.27 -9.49
C ASP A 64 9.89 -7.03 -8.73
N ASP A 65 10.10 -7.25 -7.43
CA ASP A 65 9.09 -7.94 -6.61
C ASP A 65 7.93 -7.03 -6.24
N VAL A 66 7.29 -6.46 -7.26
CA VAL A 66 6.12 -5.58 -7.14
C VAL A 66 5.08 -5.91 -8.20
N ALA A 67 3.82 -5.92 -7.81
CA ALA A 67 2.68 -6.08 -8.71
C ALA A 67 1.49 -5.22 -8.26
N LEU A 68 0.64 -4.87 -9.21
CA LEU A 68 -0.68 -4.30 -8.96
C LEU A 68 -1.75 -5.31 -9.33
N ILE A 69 -2.75 -5.42 -8.49
CA ILE A 69 -3.97 -6.20 -8.72
C ILE A 69 -5.11 -5.21 -8.86
N GLU A 70 -5.79 -5.23 -9.99
CA GLU A 70 -7.06 -4.54 -10.19
C GLU A 70 -8.20 -5.44 -9.74
N VAL A 71 -9.12 -4.91 -8.95
CA VAL A 71 -10.30 -5.64 -8.48
C VAL A 71 -11.59 -4.88 -8.80
N GLY A 72 -12.65 -5.63 -8.97
CA GLY A 72 -14.00 -5.09 -9.05
C GLY A 72 -14.48 -4.49 -7.71
N PRO A 73 -15.73 -3.99 -7.68
CA PRO A 73 -16.33 -3.47 -6.46
C PRO A 73 -16.55 -4.59 -5.42
N GLY A 74 -16.59 -4.23 -4.14
CA GLY A 74 -16.92 -5.17 -3.06
C GLY A 74 -16.05 -5.05 -1.81
N ILE A 75 -15.01 -4.23 -1.84
CA ILE A 75 -14.17 -3.90 -0.69
C ILE A 75 -14.13 -2.39 -0.51
N ASP A 76 -14.42 -1.93 0.70
CA ASP A 76 -14.22 -0.54 1.13
C ASP A 76 -12.95 -0.47 1.98
N ALA A 77 -11.98 0.34 1.56
CA ALA A 77 -10.68 0.43 2.19
C ALA A 77 -10.10 1.84 2.11
N ASP A 78 -9.38 2.22 3.15
CA ASP A 78 -8.59 3.45 3.15
C ASP A 78 -7.42 3.34 2.16
N THR A 79 -7.18 4.42 1.42
CA THR A 79 -6.14 4.47 0.40
C THR A 79 -4.79 4.82 1.02
N PHE A 80 -3.78 4.02 0.71
CA PHE A 80 -2.40 4.38 0.96
C PHE A 80 -1.84 5.25 -0.16
N GLU A 81 -1.00 6.21 0.22
CA GLU A 81 -0.14 6.92 -0.72
C GLU A 81 1.11 6.11 -1.04
N VAL A 82 1.65 6.32 -2.24
CA VAL A 82 2.89 5.67 -2.69
C VAL A 82 4.05 6.65 -2.53
N ALA A 83 5.06 6.28 -1.74
CA ALA A 83 6.25 7.09 -1.48
C ALA A 83 7.02 7.40 -2.78
N GLN A 84 7.58 8.62 -2.85
CA GLN A 84 8.46 9.04 -3.94
C GLN A 84 9.94 8.93 -3.57
N ASP A 85 10.22 8.95 -2.26
CA ASP A 85 11.56 8.88 -1.70
C ASP A 85 11.69 7.59 -0.86
N PRO A 86 12.88 6.95 -0.85
CA PRO A 86 13.11 5.75 -0.07
C PRO A 86 13.19 6.05 1.44
N LEU A 87 13.05 5.01 2.26
CA LEU A 87 13.37 5.10 3.68
C LEU A 87 14.88 5.20 3.90
N ASP A 88 15.27 5.97 4.93
CA ASP A 88 16.67 6.07 5.36
C ASP A 88 17.09 4.88 6.24
N ILE A 89 18.39 4.59 6.26
CA ILE A 89 18.97 3.63 7.20
C ILE A 89 18.76 4.13 8.63
N GLY A 90 18.28 3.25 9.50
CA GLY A 90 17.90 3.54 10.88
C GLY A 90 16.45 3.95 11.05
N GLN A 91 15.73 4.26 9.98
CA GLN A 91 14.31 4.61 10.04
C GLN A 91 13.45 3.40 10.37
N GLN A 92 12.42 3.64 11.19
CA GLN A 92 11.44 2.63 11.56
C GLN A 92 10.14 2.83 10.77
N ALA A 93 9.54 1.71 10.40
CA ALA A 93 8.25 1.66 9.74
C ALA A 93 7.39 0.53 10.31
N THR A 94 6.11 0.56 10.03
CA THR A 94 5.17 -0.50 10.39
C THR A 94 5.01 -1.46 9.22
N LEU A 95 5.11 -2.76 9.51
CA LEU A 95 4.73 -3.85 8.62
C LEU A 95 3.40 -4.42 9.11
N THR A 96 2.38 -4.51 8.25
CA THR A 96 1.09 -5.09 8.61
C THR A 96 0.66 -6.14 7.58
N GLY A 97 0.49 -7.36 8.00
CA GLY A 97 0.15 -8.46 7.09
C GLY A 97 -0.79 -9.50 7.69
N TYR A 98 -1.20 -10.43 6.84
CA TYR A 98 -2.13 -11.52 7.16
C TYR A 98 -1.42 -12.88 7.18
N GLY A 99 -0.30 -12.99 7.89
CA GLY A 99 0.44 -14.24 8.00
C GLY A 99 -0.41 -15.47 8.35
N GLU A 100 0.07 -16.66 8.01
CA GLU A 100 -0.68 -17.93 8.12
C GLU A 100 -1.34 -18.19 9.48
N THR A 101 -0.79 -17.63 10.54
CA THR A 101 -1.22 -17.91 11.91
C THR A 101 -2.32 -16.97 12.42
N HIS A 102 -2.74 -16.00 11.60
CA HIS A 102 -3.69 -14.98 12.01
C HIS A 102 -4.93 -14.94 11.11
N ASP A 103 -6.09 -14.87 11.72
CA ASP A 103 -7.36 -14.63 11.03
C ASP A 103 -7.61 -13.14 10.78
N TYR A 104 -6.73 -12.28 11.25
CA TYR A 104 -6.75 -10.82 11.13
C TYR A 104 -5.35 -10.30 10.81
N ALA A 105 -5.27 -9.09 10.28
CA ALA A 105 -4.00 -8.42 10.07
C ALA A 105 -3.30 -8.13 11.40
N SER A 106 -2.02 -8.40 11.46
CA SER A 106 -1.17 -8.08 12.60
C SER A 106 -0.01 -7.19 12.18
N SER A 107 0.48 -6.37 13.11
CA SER A 107 1.51 -5.38 12.83
C SER A 107 2.79 -5.65 13.59
N ALA A 108 3.92 -5.34 12.95
CA ALA A 108 5.25 -5.36 13.52
C ALA A 108 5.96 -4.05 13.19
N THR A 109 6.92 -3.65 14.02
CA THR A 109 7.84 -2.55 13.70
C THR A 109 9.11 -3.12 13.11
N THR A 110 9.53 -2.58 11.98
CA THR A 110 10.77 -2.94 11.30
C THR A 110 11.71 -1.74 11.27
N THR A 111 13.03 -1.97 11.35
CA THR A 111 14.07 -0.94 11.24
C THR A 111 14.92 -1.22 10.04
N ILE A 112 15.07 -0.25 9.14
CA ILE A 112 15.91 -0.38 7.95
C ILE A 112 17.38 -0.37 8.38
N VAL A 113 18.14 -1.38 7.96
CA VAL A 113 19.57 -1.49 8.32
C VAL A 113 20.49 -1.38 7.12
N ALA A 114 20.01 -1.67 5.91
CA ALA A 114 20.77 -1.47 4.69
C ALA A 114 19.84 -1.33 3.47
N HIS A 115 20.39 -0.72 2.41
CA HIS A 115 19.85 -0.82 1.04
C HIS A 115 20.68 -1.86 0.29
N ARG A 116 20.00 -2.69 -0.50
CA ARG A 116 20.60 -3.74 -1.32
C ARG A 116 20.18 -3.56 -2.77
N ASP A 117 21.17 -3.44 -3.65
CA ASP A 117 20.92 -3.34 -5.09
C ASP A 117 20.26 -4.61 -5.61
N GLU A 118 20.66 -5.75 -5.06
CA GLU A 118 20.19 -7.08 -5.48
C GLU A 118 20.26 -8.08 -4.32
N ILE A 119 19.26 -8.96 -4.26
CA ILE A 119 19.23 -10.11 -3.33
C ILE A 119 18.78 -11.35 -4.10
N ASP A 120 19.59 -12.42 -4.00
CA ASP A 120 19.27 -13.74 -4.53
C ASP A 120 18.56 -14.58 -3.45
N PHE A 121 17.30 -14.90 -3.70
CA PHE A 121 16.49 -15.78 -2.84
C PHE A 121 16.58 -17.26 -3.25
N GLY A 122 17.42 -17.58 -4.26
CA GLY A 122 17.59 -18.93 -4.80
C GLY A 122 16.50 -19.33 -5.80
N SER A 123 15.27 -18.88 -5.63
CA SER A 123 14.17 -19.07 -6.58
C SER A 123 13.98 -17.89 -7.53
N ALA A 124 14.44 -16.71 -7.12
CA ALA A 124 14.38 -15.47 -7.89
C ALA A 124 15.42 -14.48 -7.36
N VAL A 125 15.84 -13.59 -8.23
CA VAL A 125 16.71 -12.46 -7.89
C VAL A 125 15.89 -11.20 -7.98
N TYR A 126 15.86 -10.43 -6.88
CA TYR A 126 15.12 -9.17 -6.83
C TYR A 126 16.06 -8.00 -6.62
N THR A 127 15.69 -6.85 -7.19
CA THR A 127 16.51 -5.63 -7.16
C THR A 127 15.91 -4.58 -6.25
N ASP A 128 16.78 -3.73 -5.71
CA ASP A 128 16.45 -2.52 -4.98
C ASP A 128 15.57 -2.78 -3.74
N LEU A 129 16.15 -3.50 -2.77
CA LEU A 129 15.49 -3.90 -1.53
C LEU A 129 16.09 -3.18 -0.32
N PHE A 130 15.25 -3.00 0.68
CA PHE A 130 15.69 -2.76 2.06
C PHE A 130 15.96 -4.08 2.76
N GLU A 131 17.10 -4.15 3.42
CA GLU A 131 17.35 -5.11 4.48
C GLU A 131 16.92 -4.47 5.79
N ALA A 132 16.14 -5.20 6.58
CA ALA A 132 15.53 -4.67 7.79
C ALA A 132 15.55 -5.69 8.93
N LEU A 133 15.48 -5.20 10.17
CA LEU A 133 15.38 -6.02 11.36
C LEU A 133 14.08 -5.74 12.09
N SER A 134 13.47 -6.77 12.67
CA SER A 134 12.32 -6.57 13.54
C SER A 134 12.74 -5.80 14.80
N ALA A 135 12.11 -4.65 15.04
CA ALA A 135 12.38 -3.82 16.22
C ALA A 135 11.65 -4.34 17.47
N THR A 136 10.63 -5.14 17.28
CA THR A 136 9.83 -5.77 18.35
C THR A 136 9.96 -7.29 18.27
N ALA A 137 9.53 -8.00 19.32
CA ALA A 137 9.41 -9.44 19.29
C ALA A 137 8.26 -9.86 18.37
N SER A 138 8.54 -9.88 17.09
CA SER A 138 7.59 -10.12 16.01
C SER A 138 8.24 -11.00 14.94
N ARG A 139 7.43 -11.42 13.99
CA ARG A 139 7.84 -12.34 12.93
C ARG A 139 7.17 -11.97 11.62
N SER A 140 7.79 -12.37 10.52
CA SER A 140 7.09 -12.48 9.25
C SER A 140 6.79 -13.95 8.94
N CYS A 141 5.62 -14.21 8.40
CA CYS A 141 5.12 -15.54 8.10
C CYS A 141 4.73 -15.66 6.64
N SER A 142 4.55 -16.89 6.18
CA SER A 142 3.87 -17.15 4.92
C SER A 142 2.48 -16.49 4.94
N GLY A 143 2.20 -15.66 3.95
CA GLY A 143 1.01 -14.81 3.90
C GLY A 143 1.29 -13.32 4.13
N ASP A 144 2.43 -12.95 4.74
CA ASP A 144 2.85 -11.56 4.86
C ASP A 144 3.50 -11.01 3.58
N SER A 145 3.86 -11.86 2.62
CA SER A 145 4.34 -11.44 1.31
C SER A 145 3.42 -10.40 0.69
N GLY A 146 3.97 -9.29 0.19
CA GLY A 146 3.23 -8.17 -0.37
C GLY A 146 2.61 -7.22 0.65
N ALA A 147 2.79 -7.46 1.95
CA ALA A 147 2.32 -6.59 3.03
C ALA A 147 3.00 -5.22 2.98
N PRO A 148 2.27 -4.12 3.31
CA PRO A 148 2.83 -2.78 3.30
C PRO A 148 3.84 -2.58 4.41
N VAL A 149 4.92 -1.89 4.10
CA VAL A 149 5.85 -1.27 5.03
C VAL A 149 5.64 0.23 4.92
N TYR A 150 5.07 0.85 5.97
CA TYR A 150 4.51 2.18 5.87
C TYR A 150 4.76 3.04 7.11
N ILE A 151 4.65 4.37 6.92
CA ILE A 151 4.63 5.38 7.97
C ILE A 151 3.42 6.27 7.72
N GLY A 152 2.54 6.41 8.72
CA GLY A 152 1.26 7.11 8.54
C GLY A 152 0.39 6.41 7.49
N SER A 153 0.03 7.11 6.43
CA SER A 153 -0.73 6.58 5.29
C SER A 153 0.13 6.32 4.03
N THR A 154 1.46 6.39 4.14
CA THR A 154 2.36 6.27 2.99
C THR A 154 3.11 4.94 3.01
N ILE A 155 3.00 4.14 1.94
CA ILE A 155 3.77 2.91 1.71
C ILE A 155 5.13 3.28 1.12
N TYR A 156 6.20 2.83 1.77
CA TYR A 156 7.58 2.98 1.33
C TYR A 156 8.16 1.69 0.75
N ALA A 157 7.65 0.55 1.19
CA ALA A 157 8.08 -0.74 0.70
C ALA A 157 6.96 -1.78 0.83
N ILE A 158 7.13 -2.91 0.18
CA ILE A 158 6.32 -4.11 0.37
C ILE A 158 7.19 -5.27 0.85
N HIS A 159 6.64 -6.11 1.72
CA HIS A 159 7.36 -7.25 2.26
C HIS A 159 7.60 -8.31 1.20
N THR A 160 8.86 -8.63 0.95
CA THR A 160 9.30 -9.67 0.02
C THR A 160 9.50 -11.00 0.73
N GLY A 161 10.15 -10.99 1.88
CA GLY A 161 10.40 -12.21 2.63
C GLY A 161 11.17 -12.00 3.92
N GLY A 162 11.20 -13.05 4.76
CA GLY A 162 12.01 -13.14 5.96
C GLY A 162 13.05 -14.25 5.86
N GLY A 163 14.20 -14.06 6.53
CA GLY A 163 15.38 -14.92 6.43
C GLY A 163 15.37 -16.17 7.30
N TYR A 164 14.24 -16.77 7.61
CA TYR A 164 14.23 -17.78 8.64
C TYR A 164 13.68 -19.13 8.29
N ASN A 165 14.38 -20.11 8.88
CA ASN A 165 13.93 -21.47 9.01
C ASN A 165 14.07 -21.88 10.50
N PRO A 166 12.98 -22.24 11.23
CA PRO A 166 11.61 -22.21 10.72
C PRO A 166 11.05 -20.78 10.64
N SER A 167 10.23 -20.53 9.63
CA SER A 167 9.44 -19.30 9.53
C SER A 167 8.44 -19.21 10.70
N CYS A 168 7.93 -18.00 10.98
CA CYS A 168 6.96 -17.77 12.04
C CYS A 168 7.47 -18.00 13.47
N VAL A 169 8.74 -17.75 13.72
CA VAL A 169 9.30 -17.74 15.09
C VAL A 169 9.39 -16.30 15.57
N ASP A 170 8.76 -16.02 16.72
CA ASP A 170 8.85 -14.69 17.33
C ASP A 170 10.29 -14.40 17.75
N GLY A 171 10.78 -13.22 17.44
CA GLY A 171 12.10 -12.78 17.83
C GLY A 171 12.32 -11.30 17.54
N LYS A 172 13.20 -10.70 18.33
CA LYS A 172 13.77 -9.41 18.03
C LYS A 172 14.95 -9.58 17.09
N ASP A 173 15.22 -8.54 16.31
CA ASP A 173 16.33 -8.51 15.33
C ASP A 173 16.22 -9.59 14.24
N MET A 174 14.97 -9.99 13.93
CA MET A 174 14.69 -10.92 12.85
C MET A 174 14.90 -10.22 11.50
N LEU A 175 15.73 -10.82 10.64
CA LEU A 175 16.06 -10.27 9.33
C LEU A 175 14.86 -10.37 8.38
N MET A 176 14.57 -9.29 7.68
CA MET A 176 13.52 -9.19 6.69
C MET A 176 14.02 -8.41 5.47
N TRP A 177 13.41 -8.66 4.32
CA TRP A 177 13.65 -7.90 3.11
C TRP A 177 12.35 -7.33 2.58
N HIS A 178 12.43 -6.06 2.15
CA HIS A 178 11.29 -5.33 1.64
C HIS A 178 11.66 -4.67 0.33
N THR A 179 10.87 -4.86 -0.72
CA THR A 179 11.06 -4.18 -2.00
C THR A 179 10.79 -2.69 -1.85
N ASN A 180 11.77 -1.87 -2.18
CA ASN A 180 11.66 -0.41 -2.17
C ASN A 180 10.68 0.08 -3.23
N ILE A 181 9.69 0.89 -2.83
CA ILE A 181 8.63 1.36 -3.73
C ILE A 181 9.00 2.66 -4.46
N ALA A 182 9.87 3.48 -3.91
CA ALA A 182 10.17 4.79 -4.48
C ALA A 182 10.60 4.76 -5.96
N PRO A 183 11.51 3.86 -6.42
CA PRO A 183 11.87 3.79 -7.84
C PRO A 183 10.72 3.31 -8.74
N ARG A 184 9.72 2.63 -8.18
CA ARG A 184 8.56 2.07 -8.88
C ARG A 184 7.33 2.97 -8.85
N ALA A 185 7.39 4.07 -8.10
CA ALA A 185 6.26 4.97 -7.88
C ALA A 185 5.67 5.54 -9.18
N THR A 186 6.51 5.89 -10.14
CA THR A 186 6.05 6.38 -11.44
C THR A 186 5.30 5.30 -12.22
N TRP A 187 5.83 4.08 -12.24
CA TRP A 187 5.14 2.94 -12.88
C TRP A 187 3.81 2.65 -12.22
N ILE A 188 3.75 2.58 -10.89
CA ILE A 188 2.52 2.35 -10.12
C ILE A 188 1.46 3.38 -10.50
N LYS A 189 1.79 4.68 -10.39
CA LYS A 189 0.85 5.77 -10.68
C LYS A 189 0.39 5.80 -12.14
N SER A 190 1.31 5.54 -13.09
CA SER A 190 0.95 5.51 -14.51
C SER A 190 0.07 4.32 -14.87
N THR A 191 0.34 3.14 -14.28
CA THR A 191 -0.47 1.93 -14.50
C THR A 191 -1.89 2.13 -13.98
N ILE A 192 -2.06 2.68 -12.78
CA ILE A 192 -3.37 3.02 -12.21
C ILE A 192 -4.10 4.00 -13.14
N ARG A 193 -3.47 5.12 -13.50
CA ARG A 193 -4.06 6.14 -14.36
C ARG A 193 -4.53 5.59 -15.71
N MET A 194 -3.70 4.81 -16.38
CA MET A 194 -4.02 4.27 -17.71
C MET A 194 -5.20 3.29 -17.66
N ASN A 195 -5.33 2.51 -16.61
CA ASN A 195 -6.35 1.48 -16.51
C ASN A 195 -7.62 1.93 -15.79
N ALA A 196 -7.53 2.90 -14.87
CA ALA A 196 -8.70 3.55 -14.26
C ALA A 196 -9.45 4.47 -15.24
N GLY A 197 -8.98 4.65 -16.48
CA GLY A 197 -9.60 5.52 -17.48
C GLY A 197 -9.42 7.02 -17.20
N LEU A 198 -8.50 7.39 -16.30
CA LEU A 198 -8.17 8.78 -16.02
C LEU A 198 -7.36 9.36 -17.17
N THR A 199 -7.97 10.27 -17.94
CA THR A 199 -7.31 10.93 -19.08
C THR A 199 -6.55 12.18 -18.61
N GLU A 200 -5.51 12.58 -19.34
CA GLU A 200 -4.74 13.82 -19.07
C GLU A 200 -5.63 15.09 -18.99
N SER A 201 -6.83 15.05 -19.60
CA SER A 201 -7.81 16.15 -19.55
C SER A 201 -8.43 16.35 -18.16
N GLU A 202 -8.47 15.32 -17.32
CA GLU A 202 -9.03 15.40 -15.96
C GLU A 202 -8.00 15.92 -14.97
N GLU A 203 -6.73 15.57 -15.16
CA GLU A 203 -5.61 16.15 -14.39
C GLU A 203 -5.49 17.66 -14.61
N SER A 204 -5.64 18.12 -15.86
CA SER A 204 -5.64 19.55 -16.21
C SER A 204 -6.81 20.30 -15.58
N LYS A 205 -7.99 19.67 -15.47
CA LYS A 205 -9.17 20.26 -14.81
C LYS A 205 -9.04 20.32 -13.31
N ALA A 206 -8.47 19.28 -12.67
CA ALA A 206 -8.23 19.28 -11.24
C ALA A 206 -7.18 20.31 -10.83
N ALA A 207 -6.11 20.46 -11.61
CA ALA A 207 -5.09 21.50 -11.41
C ALA A 207 -5.63 22.91 -11.65
N ALA A 208 -6.54 23.10 -12.62
CA ALA A 208 -7.17 24.39 -12.89
C ALA A 208 -8.22 24.78 -11.85
N GLY A 209 -8.85 23.81 -11.19
CA GLY A 209 -9.84 24.04 -10.14
C GLY A 209 -9.28 24.58 -8.82
N LEU A 210 -7.97 24.46 -8.60
CA LEU A 210 -7.27 24.98 -7.41
C LEU A 210 -6.79 26.44 -7.55
N GLY A 211 -7.04 27.08 -8.71
CA GLY A 211 -6.46 28.38 -9.07
C GLY A 211 -7.41 29.56 -9.19
N ALA A 212 -8.66 29.50 -8.74
CA ALA A 212 -9.57 30.65 -8.81
C ALA A 212 -10.31 30.90 -7.49
N ALA A 213 -9.66 31.56 -6.55
CA ALA A 213 -10.35 32.33 -5.54
C ALA A 213 -10.91 33.62 -6.22
N PRO A 214 -12.19 33.96 -6.06
CA PRO A 214 -12.70 35.22 -6.58
C PRO A 214 -12.03 36.39 -5.87
N LEU A 215 -11.47 37.30 -6.64
CA LEU A 215 -11.03 38.58 -6.13
C LEU A 215 -12.27 39.35 -5.65
N ASP A 216 -12.26 39.76 -4.39
CA ASP A 216 -13.25 40.62 -3.77
C ASP A 216 -13.52 41.89 -4.62
N GLU A 217 -14.78 42.11 -4.93
CA GLU A 217 -15.25 43.43 -5.37
C GLU A 217 -15.17 44.43 -4.20
N PRO A 218 -14.82 45.70 -4.43
CA PRO A 218 -14.74 46.70 -3.39
C PRO A 218 -16.15 47.10 -2.94
N VAL A 219 -16.43 46.86 -1.65
CA VAL A 219 -17.63 47.37 -0.97
C VAL A 219 -17.55 48.87 -0.88
N SER A 220 -18.49 49.58 -1.54
CA SER A 220 -18.68 50.98 -1.42
C SER A 220 -19.16 51.38 0.00
N SER A 221 -18.45 52.32 0.59
CA SER A 221 -18.77 52.96 1.85
C SER A 221 -20.02 53.83 1.71
N ASP A 222 -21.10 53.46 2.40
CA ASP A 222 -22.11 54.45 2.80
C ASP A 222 -22.13 54.55 4.31
N VAL A 223 -21.81 55.76 4.74
CA VAL A 223 -21.88 56.24 6.12
C VAL A 223 -23.31 56.55 6.46
N ASP A 224 -23.89 55.93 7.48
CA ASP A 224 -25.00 56.54 8.16
C ASP A 224 -24.76 56.58 9.69
N GLN A 225 -24.92 57.81 10.23
CA GLN A 225 -24.76 58.17 11.61
C GLN A 225 -26.08 57.93 12.39
N GLY A 226 -25.97 57.41 13.56
CA GLY A 226 -27.10 57.60 14.45
C GLY A 226 -27.16 56.75 15.68
N SER A 227 -26.82 57.33 16.79
CA SER A 227 -27.47 57.24 18.10
C SER A 227 -26.96 56.25 19.13
N ASN A 228 -26.27 56.88 20.09
CA ASN A 228 -26.06 56.49 21.49
C ASN A 228 -27.24 55.86 22.24
N ARG A 229 -26.98 54.84 23.04
CA ARG A 229 -27.20 54.84 24.51
C ARG A 229 -26.81 53.50 25.18
N PRO A 230 -26.26 53.57 26.39
CA PRO A 230 -25.86 52.39 27.16
C PRO A 230 -26.89 51.99 28.19
N LEU A 231 -26.92 50.73 28.66
CA LEU A 231 -27.43 50.28 29.97
C LEU A 231 -26.92 48.86 30.28
N THR A 232 -26.04 48.72 31.20
CA THR A 232 -26.06 48.19 32.59
C THR A 232 -26.61 46.78 32.81
N VAL A 233 -25.70 45.97 33.27
CA VAL A 233 -25.63 44.97 34.38
C VAL A 233 -26.96 44.44 34.95
N SER A 234 -27.12 43.13 34.94
CA SER A 234 -27.34 42.27 36.10
C SER A 234 -26.96 40.85 35.78
#